data_57c360277494b6a87354b0f28de333f9
#
_entry.id   57c360277494b6a87354b0f28de333f9
#
_cell.length_a   1.000
_cell.length_b   1.000
_cell.length_c   1.000
_cell.angle_alpha   90.00
_cell.angle_beta   90.00
_cell.angle_gamma   90.00
#
_symmetry.space_group_name_H-M   'P 1'
#
loop_
_entity.id
_entity.type
_entity.pdbx_description
1 polymer ?
#
loop_
_entity_poly.entity_id
_entity_poly.type
_entity_poly.pdbx_seq_one_letter_code
_entity_poly.pdbx_strand_id
1 'polypeptide(L)'
;MPHEKFYFYGDSARAPYGERSLKEVQDYTMETMNNMVNHGVKAIVVACNTATSAAIEMVRDVFTDIIVIGVEPALKPAAEANDGEILVMATENTLRLDKYHELAKTYGNHVNVKEVACNGLAQAIETGDVDGEEVRVVLHKLLAPYKGEVKSVVLGCTHYPFVKNAIREVLGDDIKFYDGAAGTARQLASKLEEAGKINNEGEGEVIFESSKNDPEEIALYETFLNKSTD
;
A
#
# COMPACT_ATOMS: atom_id res chain seq x y z
N MET A 1 11.86 -7.15 -11.94
CA MET A 1 12.35 -6.23 -13.02
C MET A 1 13.73 -5.70 -12.64
N PRO A 2 14.78 -6.53 -12.76
CA PRO A 2 16.12 -6.20 -12.23
C PRO A 2 16.89 -5.16 -13.07
N HIS A 3 16.39 -4.82 -14.25
CA HIS A 3 17.04 -3.89 -15.19
C HIS A 3 16.35 -2.53 -15.25
N GLU A 4 15.31 -2.32 -14.40
CA GLU A 4 14.59 -1.06 -14.36
C GLU A 4 15.21 -0.08 -13.36
N LYS A 5 15.11 1.22 -13.67
CA LYS A 5 15.37 2.27 -12.70
C LYS A 5 14.06 2.68 -12.05
N PHE A 6 14.04 2.69 -10.73
CA PHE A 6 12.89 3.08 -9.93
C PHE A 6 13.17 4.43 -9.26
N TYR A 7 12.28 5.37 -9.46
CA TYR A 7 12.20 6.59 -8.67
C TYR A 7 11.13 6.39 -7.59
N PHE A 8 11.54 6.34 -6.35
CA PHE A 8 10.63 6.33 -5.21
C PHE A 8 10.47 7.75 -4.70
N TYR A 9 9.24 8.23 -4.64
CA TYR A 9 8.91 9.53 -4.05
C TYR A 9 7.99 9.32 -2.84
N GLY A 10 8.48 9.68 -1.65
CA GLY A 10 7.69 9.69 -0.42
C GLY A 10 7.13 11.08 -0.14
N ASP A 11 5.80 11.21 -0.11
CA ASP A 11 5.14 12.49 0.24
C ASP A 11 4.95 12.64 1.75
N SER A 12 6.02 12.43 2.50
CA SER A 12 6.02 12.37 3.97
C SER A 12 5.69 13.70 4.65
N ALA A 13 5.91 14.84 3.97
CA ALA A 13 5.53 16.14 4.52
C ALA A 13 4.00 16.30 4.66
N ARG A 14 3.22 15.56 3.85
CA ARG A 14 1.75 15.62 3.83
C ARG A 14 1.09 14.35 4.35
N ALA A 15 1.87 13.29 4.58
CA ALA A 15 1.41 12.06 5.23
C ALA A 15 0.92 12.33 6.68
N PRO A 16 0.02 11.50 7.24
CA PRO A 16 -0.63 10.35 6.63
C PRO A 16 -1.85 10.74 5.78
N TYR A 17 -2.01 10.12 4.61
CA TYR A 17 -3.14 10.38 3.70
C TYR A 17 -4.48 9.82 4.21
N GLY A 18 -4.42 8.84 5.09
CA GLY A 18 -5.63 8.18 5.64
C GLY A 18 -6.55 9.09 6.44
N GLU A 19 -6.06 10.23 6.90
CA GLU A 19 -6.78 11.19 7.74
C GLU A 19 -7.07 12.52 7.01
N ARG A 20 -6.64 12.65 5.75
CA ARG A 20 -6.87 13.84 4.92
C ARG A 20 -8.24 13.81 4.26
N SER A 21 -8.76 14.97 3.89
CA SER A 21 -9.96 15.05 3.07
C SER A 21 -9.72 14.42 1.68
N LEU A 22 -10.77 13.92 1.04
CA LEU A 22 -10.70 13.38 -0.32
C LEU A 22 -10.03 14.35 -1.29
N LYS A 23 -10.41 15.64 -1.21
CA LYS A 23 -9.87 16.70 -2.08
C LYS A 23 -8.37 16.90 -1.88
N GLU A 24 -7.89 16.93 -0.63
CA GLU A 24 -6.46 17.05 -0.35
C GLU A 24 -5.68 15.85 -0.92
N VAL A 25 -6.18 14.62 -0.72
CA VAL A 25 -5.52 13.42 -1.26
C VAL A 25 -5.46 13.47 -2.79
N GLN A 26 -6.55 13.89 -3.44
CA GLN A 26 -6.60 14.07 -4.89
C GLN A 26 -5.58 15.11 -5.38
N ASP A 27 -5.55 16.28 -4.76
CA ASP A 27 -4.65 17.38 -5.15
C ASP A 27 -3.18 16.98 -4.94
N TYR A 28 -2.85 16.37 -3.81
CA TYR A 28 -1.49 15.90 -3.52
C TYR A 28 -1.04 14.79 -4.46
N THR A 29 -1.93 13.86 -4.77
CA THR A 29 -1.64 12.80 -5.73
C THR A 29 -1.37 13.38 -7.11
N MET A 30 -2.20 14.31 -7.60
CA MET A 30 -2.01 14.94 -8.91
C MET A 30 -0.73 15.76 -8.98
N GLU A 31 -0.37 16.49 -7.93
CA GLU A 31 0.89 17.21 -7.84
C GLU A 31 2.10 16.26 -7.91
N THR A 32 2.07 15.18 -7.13
CA THR A 32 3.11 14.14 -7.15
C THR A 32 3.21 13.49 -8.54
N MET A 33 2.08 13.19 -9.19
CA MET A 33 2.06 12.63 -10.53
C MET A 33 2.72 13.55 -11.56
N ASN A 34 2.41 14.87 -11.53
CA ASN A 34 3.06 15.85 -12.39
C ASN A 34 4.58 15.89 -12.16
N ASN A 35 5.02 15.80 -10.91
CA ASN A 35 6.43 15.75 -10.59
C ASN A 35 7.10 14.51 -11.19
N MET A 36 6.52 13.32 -11.00
CA MET A 36 7.04 12.07 -11.56
C MET A 36 7.09 12.09 -13.10
N VAL A 37 6.08 12.63 -13.75
CA VAL A 37 6.08 12.76 -15.23
C VAL A 37 7.22 13.63 -15.73
N ASN A 38 7.58 14.69 -15.02
CA ASN A 38 8.70 15.55 -15.35
C ASN A 38 10.08 14.83 -15.27
N HIS A 39 10.17 13.72 -14.53
CA HIS A 39 11.36 12.85 -14.54
C HIS A 39 11.44 11.95 -15.81
N GLY A 40 10.46 12.02 -16.71
CA GLY A 40 10.45 11.23 -17.95
C GLY A 40 10.20 9.74 -17.72
N VAL A 41 9.46 9.37 -16.67
CA VAL A 41 9.14 7.98 -16.35
C VAL A 41 8.17 7.38 -17.37
N LYS A 42 8.34 6.10 -17.68
CA LYS A 42 7.48 5.34 -18.61
C LYS A 42 6.26 4.71 -17.96
N ALA A 43 6.28 4.56 -16.65
CA ALA A 43 5.18 4.06 -15.84
C ALA A 43 5.24 4.64 -14.44
N ILE A 44 4.07 4.72 -13.79
CA ILE A 44 3.96 5.15 -12.39
C ILE A 44 3.14 4.14 -11.61
N VAL A 45 3.60 3.83 -10.41
CA VAL A 45 2.85 3.05 -9.44
C VAL A 45 2.40 3.97 -8.30
N VAL A 46 1.10 4.14 -8.16
CA VAL A 46 0.51 4.79 -6.99
C VAL A 46 0.50 3.76 -5.85
N ALA A 47 1.60 3.71 -5.11
CA ALA A 47 1.86 2.70 -4.07
C ALA A 47 1.23 3.07 -2.71
N CYS A 48 0.06 3.68 -2.72
CA CYS A 48 -0.72 4.03 -1.55
C CYS A 48 -2.19 3.66 -1.79
N ASN A 49 -2.77 2.80 -0.95
CA ASN A 49 -4.17 2.37 -1.11
C ASN A 49 -5.13 3.56 -1.01
N THR A 50 -4.87 4.50 -0.10
CA THR A 50 -5.69 5.72 0.05
C THR A 50 -5.63 6.59 -1.20
N ALA A 51 -4.43 6.88 -1.72
CA ALA A 51 -4.26 7.66 -2.94
C ALA A 51 -4.86 6.97 -4.16
N THR A 52 -4.69 5.65 -4.27
CA THR A 52 -5.32 4.84 -5.33
C THR A 52 -6.84 4.95 -5.26
N SER A 53 -7.43 4.74 -4.09
CA SER A 53 -8.89 4.80 -3.93
C SER A 53 -9.44 6.19 -4.20
N ALA A 54 -8.69 7.24 -3.88
CA ALA A 54 -9.13 8.62 -4.02
C ALA A 54 -8.95 9.21 -5.42
N ALA A 55 -7.91 8.81 -6.16
CA ALA A 55 -7.44 9.59 -7.31
C ALA A 55 -7.10 8.77 -8.57
N ILE A 56 -7.07 7.44 -8.54
CA ILE A 56 -6.50 6.65 -9.64
C ILE A 56 -7.22 6.85 -10.98
N GLU A 57 -8.55 7.01 -10.97
CA GLU A 57 -9.33 7.23 -12.19
C GLU A 57 -8.99 8.61 -12.78
N MET A 58 -8.99 9.65 -11.95
CA MET A 58 -8.59 11.00 -12.35
C MET A 58 -7.16 11.05 -12.91
N VAL A 59 -6.23 10.31 -12.28
CA VAL A 59 -4.86 10.21 -12.76
C VAL A 59 -4.80 9.57 -14.14
N ARG A 60 -5.52 8.48 -14.37
CA ARG A 60 -5.57 7.79 -15.67
C ARG A 60 -6.20 8.63 -16.76
N ASP A 61 -7.22 9.42 -16.42
CA ASP A 61 -7.89 10.33 -17.37
C ASP A 61 -6.96 11.46 -17.84
N VAL A 62 -6.06 11.93 -16.97
CA VAL A 62 -5.12 13.02 -17.28
C VAL A 62 -3.84 12.51 -17.94
N PHE A 63 -3.29 11.39 -17.47
CA PHE A 63 -1.99 10.87 -17.92
C PHE A 63 -2.14 9.66 -18.85
N THR A 64 -2.81 9.84 -19.98
CA THR A 64 -3.19 8.78 -20.93
C THR A 64 -1.99 8.09 -21.62
N ASP A 65 -0.85 8.76 -21.72
CA ASP A 65 0.35 8.24 -22.40
C ASP A 65 1.29 7.47 -21.47
N ILE A 66 0.97 7.42 -20.16
CA ILE A 66 1.76 6.78 -19.13
C ILE A 66 1.01 5.57 -18.56
N ILE A 67 1.73 4.48 -18.34
CA ILE A 67 1.19 3.31 -17.65
C ILE A 67 1.00 3.67 -16.17
N VAL A 68 -0.25 3.68 -15.69
CA VAL A 68 -0.57 3.99 -14.30
C VAL A 68 -1.16 2.78 -13.60
N ILE A 69 -0.44 2.26 -12.60
CA ILE A 69 -0.85 1.14 -11.75
C ILE A 69 -1.16 1.67 -10.35
N GLY A 70 -2.30 1.29 -9.80
CA GLY A 70 -2.66 1.55 -8.41
C GLY A 70 -2.60 0.29 -7.57
N VAL A 71 -2.17 0.40 -6.31
CA VAL A 71 -2.26 -0.69 -5.35
C VAL A 71 -3.66 -0.74 -4.74
N GLU A 72 -4.21 -1.94 -4.59
CA GLU A 72 -5.49 -2.17 -3.95
C GLU A 72 -5.35 -3.18 -2.81
N PRO A 73 -6.23 -3.16 -1.79
CA PRO A 73 -6.26 -4.21 -0.78
C PRO A 73 -6.40 -5.58 -1.42
N ALA A 74 -5.58 -6.54 -0.99
CA ALA A 74 -5.50 -7.88 -1.60
C ALA A 74 -6.69 -8.78 -1.21
N LEU A 75 -7.92 -8.26 -1.28
CA LEU A 75 -9.13 -8.99 -0.92
C LEU A 75 -9.41 -10.15 -1.90
N LYS A 76 -9.13 -9.96 -3.20
CA LYS A 76 -9.33 -11.02 -4.19
C LYS A 76 -8.57 -12.31 -3.83
N PRO A 77 -7.23 -12.32 -3.67
CA PRO A 77 -6.52 -13.55 -3.33
C PRO A 77 -6.90 -14.10 -1.95
N ALA A 78 -7.26 -13.26 -0.99
CA ALA A 78 -7.75 -13.71 0.32
C ALA A 78 -9.10 -14.44 0.20
N ALA A 79 -10.03 -13.90 -0.59
CA ALA A 79 -11.34 -14.52 -0.84
C ALA A 79 -11.24 -15.82 -1.66
N GLU A 80 -10.36 -15.85 -2.67
CA GLU A 80 -10.12 -17.06 -3.49
C GLU A 80 -9.50 -18.20 -2.67
N ALA A 81 -8.65 -17.88 -1.68
CA ALA A 81 -8.10 -18.89 -0.76
C ALA A 81 -9.16 -19.51 0.17
N ASN A 82 -10.24 -18.78 0.46
CA ASN A 82 -11.39 -19.23 1.25
C ASN A 82 -11.00 -19.90 2.58
N ASP A 83 -10.04 -19.30 3.30
CA ASP A 83 -9.47 -19.84 4.53
C ASP A 83 -10.32 -19.56 5.78
N GLY A 84 -11.51 -19.00 5.63
CA GLY A 84 -12.42 -18.61 6.69
C GLY A 84 -12.63 -17.10 6.79
N GLU A 85 -12.83 -16.56 8.00
CA GLU A 85 -13.11 -15.14 8.17
C GLU A 85 -11.88 -14.28 7.87
N ILE A 86 -12.08 -13.22 7.09
CA ILE A 86 -11.05 -12.29 6.63
C ILE A 86 -11.18 -10.97 7.40
N LEU A 87 -10.08 -10.47 7.96
CA LEU A 87 -10.00 -9.11 8.47
C LEU A 87 -9.29 -8.19 7.47
N VAL A 88 -9.95 -7.16 7.00
CA VAL A 88 -9.31 -6.11 6.20
C VAL A 88 -8.86 -4.98 7.12
N MET A 89 -7.55 -4.81 7.22
CA MET A 89 -6.91 -3.69 7.91
C MET A 89 -6.59 -2.61 6.88
N ALA A 90 -7.19 -1.42 7.01
CA ALA A 90 -6.92 -0.31 6.09
C ALA A 90 -7.08 1.04 6.79
N THR A 91 -6.77 2.13 6.10
CA THR A 91 -7.09 3.47 6.60
C THR A 91 -8.59 3.73 6.50
N GLU A 92 -9.12 4.61 7.33
CA GLU A 92 -10.53 4.99 7.28
C GLU A 92 -10.93 5.48 5.88
N ASN A 93 -10.10 6.31 5.25
CA ASN A 93 -10.36 6.79 3.89
C ASN A 93 -10.43 5.64 2.87
N THR A 94 -9.53 4.65 2.95
CA THR A 94 -9.58 3.52 2.04
C THR A 94 -10.90 2.75 2.17
N LEU A 95 -11.36 2.49 3.39
CA LEU A 95 -12.60 1.75 3.65
C LEU A 95 -13.86 2.51 3.24
N ARG A 96 -13.84 3.85 3.28
CA ARG A 96 -15.01 4.70 2.99
C ARG A 96 -15.22 4.97 1.50
N LEU A 97 -14.20 4.80 0.66
CA LEU A 97 -14.28 5.18 -0.75
C LEU A 97 -14.92 4.08 -1.61
N ASP A 98 -15.65 4.51 -2.64
CA ASP A 98 -16.43 3.64 -3.54
C ASP A 98 -15.58 2.52 -4.15
N LYS A 99 -14.32 2.81 -4.48
CA LYS A 99 -13.40 1.82 -5.05
C LYS A 99 -13.18 0.60 -4.15
N TYR A 100 -13.09 0.79 -2.85
CA TYR A 100 -13.02 -0.32 -1.90
C TYR A 100 -14.38 -1.06 -1.80
N HIS A 101 -15.49 -0.33 -1.79
CA HIS A 101 -16.81 -0.95 -1.76
C HIS A 101 -17.10 -1.80 -3.01
N GLU A 102 -16.65 -1.37 -4.18
CA GLU A 102 -16.71 -2.18 -5.41
C GLU A 102 -15.87 -3.45 -5.30
N LEU A 103 -14.65 -3.34 -4.76
CA LEU A 103 -13.77 -4.47 -4.49
C LEU A 103 -14.43 -5.46 -3.51
N ALA A 104 -14.95 -4.96 -2.40
CA ALA A 104 -15.63 -5.76 -1.39
C ALA A 104 -16.90 -6.43 -1.93
N LYS A 105 -17.69 -5.73 -2.74
CA LYS A 105 -18.86 -6.27 -3.42
C LYS A 105 -18.48 -7.38 -4.42
N THR A 106 -17.37 -7.22 -5.13
CA THR A 106 -16.97 -8.17 -6.17
C THR A 106 -16.43 -9.46 -5.57
N TYR A 107 -15.62 -9.38 -4.53
CA TYR A 107 -14.88 -10.52 -3.99
C TYR A 107 -15.34 -10.93 -2.58
N GLY A 108 -15.98 -10.04 -1.82
CA GLY A 108 -16.41 -10.30 -0.45
C GLY A 108 -17.71 -11.10 -0.31
N ASN A 109 -18.52 -11.22 -1.37
CA ASN A 109 -19.87 -11.82 -1.31
C ASN A 109 -19.89 -13.30 -0.92
N HIS A 110 -18.78 -14.01 -1.02
CA HIS A 110 -18.68 -15.46 -0.75
C HIS A 110 -17.88 -15.79 0.50
N VAL A 111 -17.38 -14.77 1.19
CA VAL A 111 -16.57 -14.88 2.40
C VAL A 111 -17.05 -13.89 3.45
N ASN A 112 -16.80 -14.20 4.71
CA ASN A 112 -17.11 -13.25 5.79
C ASN A 112 -15.96 -12.27 5.96
N VAL A 113 -16.20 -10.99 5.62
CA VAL A 113 -15.22 -9.90 5.69
C VAL A 113 -15.55 -9.01 6.88
N LYS A 114 -14.59 -8.90 7.80
CA LYS A 114 -14.58 -7.89 8.87
C LYS A 114 -13.62 -6.77 8.47
N GLU A 115 -13.90 -5.55 8.88
CA GLU A 115 -13.11 -4.38 8.53
C GLU A 115 -12.65 -3.66 9.79
N VAL A 116 -11.42 -3.14 9.77
CA VAL A 116 -10.89 -2.30 10.85
C VAL A 116 -10.14 -1.11 10.27
N ALA A 117 -10.58 0.10 10.65
CA ALA A 117 -9.88 1.33 10.34
C ALA A 117 -8.69 1.48 11.31
N CYS A 118 -7.47 1.44 10.78
CA CYS A 118 -6.24 1.43 11.56
C CYS A 118 -5.65 2.85 11.70
N ASN A 119 -6.43 3.77 12.29
CA ASN A 119 -5.99 5.14 12.53
C ASN A 119 -4.76 5.16 13.46
N GLY A 120 -3.76 5.98 13.12
CA GLY A 120 -2.50 6.12 13.84
C GLY A 120 -1.46 5.02 13.59
N LEU A 121 -1.83 3.87 13.01
CA LEU A 121 -0.87 2.77 12.82
C LEU A 121 0.21 3.11 11.80
N ALA A 122 -0.14 3.70 10.66
CA ALA A 122 0.85 4.09 9.65
C ALA A 122 1.85 5.10 10.22
N GLN A 123 1.37 6.07 11.00
CA GLN A 123 2.21 7.07 11.66
C GLN A 123 3.18 6.43 12.67
N ALA A 124 2.71 5.48 13.49
CA ALA A 124 3.56 4.75 14.42
C ALA A 124 4.66 3.96 13.69
N ILE A 125 4.35 3.34 12.53
CA ILE A 125 5.33 2.62 11.71
C ILE A 125 6.38 3.58 11.10
N GLU A 126 5.99 4.77 10.67
CA GLU A 126 6.89 5.78 10.09
C GLU A 126 7.94 6.31 11.07
N THR A 127 7.83 6.05 12.36
CA THR A 127 8.91 6.32 13.32
C THR A 127 10.15 5.43 13.09
N GLY A 128 10.00 4.34 12.33
CA GLY A 128 11.02 3.33 12.06
C GLY A 128 11.09 2.21 13.12
N ASP A 129 10.51 2.40 14.29
CA ASP A 129 10.44 1.38 15.35
C ASP A 129 9.20 0.50 15.19
N VAL A 130 9.21 -0.38 14.18
CA VAL A 130 8.09 -1.26 13.83
C VAL A 130 7.82 -2.37 14.86
N ASP A 131 8.76 -2.63 15.76
CA ASP A 131 8.65 -3.62 16.84
C ASP A 131 8.47 -2.92 18.21
N GLY A 132 8.31 -1.60 18.21
CA GLY A 132 8.22 -0.76 19.41
C GLY A 132 6.89 -0.84 20.15
N GLU A 133 6.92 -0.30 21.36
CA GLU A 133 5.75 -0.30 22.25
C GLU A 133 4.56 0.47 21.65
N GLU A 134 4.81 1.57 20.95
CA GLU A 134 3.75 2.38 20.33
C GLU A 134 2.95 1.55 19.31
N VAL A 135 3.65 0.83 18.41
CA VAL A 135 3.04 -0.06 17.41
C VAL A 135 2.23 -1.15 18.11
N ARG A 136 2.78 -1.79 19.16
CA ARG A 136 2.12 -2.86 19.91
C ARG A 136 0.85 -2.37 20.60
N VAL A 137 0.89 -1.21 21.23
CA VAL A 137 -0.28 -0.59 21.89
C VAL A 137 -1.39 -0.30 20.89
N VAL A 138 -1.03 0.31 19.74
CA VAL A 138 -2.01 0.60 18.68
C VAL A 138 -2.62 -0.69 18.15
N LEU A 139 -1.80 -1.69 17.80
CA LEU A 139 -2.27 -2.96 17.26
C LEU A 139 -3.14 -3.72 18.28
N HIS A 140 -2.75 -3.77 19.54
CA HIS A 140 -3.55 -4.43 20.57
C HIS A 140 -4.93 -3.77 20.70
N LYS A 141 -5.00 -2.45 20.73
CA LYS A 141 -6.26 -1.70 20.79
C LYS A 141 -7.18 -2.00 19.61
N LEU A 142 -6.60 -2.10 18.41
CA LEU A 142 -7.37 -2.31 17.18
C LEU A 142 -7.77 -3.76 16.96
N LEU A 143 -6.92 -4.71 17.30
CA LEU A 143 -7.05 -6.10 16.88
C LEU A 143 -7.49 -7.07 17.98
N ALA A 144 -7.40 -6.71 19.26
CA ALA A 144 -7.81 -7.60 20.35
C ALA A 144 -9.25 -8.15 20.22
N PRO A 145 -10.24 -7.39 19.70
CA PRO A 145 -11.60 -7.90 19.48
C PRO A 145 -11.69 -9.03 18.43
N TYR A 146 -10.68 -9.16 17.57
CA TYR A 146 -10.68 -10.14 16.46
C TYR A 146 -9.85 -11.39 16.76
N LYS A 147 -9.25 -11.47 17.95
CA LYS A 147 -8.42 -12.62 18.36
C LYS A 147 -9.25 -13.91 18.36
N GLY A 148 -8.79 -14.90 17.59
CA GLY A 148 -9.50 -16.17 17.42
C GLY A 148 -10.73 -16.13 16.50
N GLU A 149 -11.10 -14.94 16.04
CA GLU A 149 -12.26 -14.68 15.19
C GLU A 149 -11.95 -14.74 13.69
N VAL A 150 -10.68 -14.53 13.31
CA VAL A 150 -10.24 -14.42 11.92
C VAL A 150 -9.12 -15.40 11.61
N LYS A 151 -9.00 -15.78 10.34
CA LYS A 151 -7.96 -16.69 9.84
C LYS A 151 -7.01 -16.00 8.86
N SER A 152 -7.47 -14.93 8.25
CA SER A 152 -6.72 -14.19 7.25
C SER A 152 -6.81 -12.70 7.51
N VAL A 153 -5.71 -11.99 7.22
CA VAL A 153 -5.61 -10.54 7.31
C VAL A 153 -5.20 -9.98 5.96
N VAL A 154 -6.00 -9.07 5.42
CA VAL A 154 -5.65 -8.25 4.25
C VAL A 154 -5.01 -6.96 4.75
N LEU A 155 -3.77 -6.73 4.34
CA LEU A 155 -2.99 -5.54 4.68
C LEU A 155 -3.26 -4.46 3.64
N GLY A 156 -4.30 -3.66 3.87
CA GLY A 156 -4.80 -2.61 2.96
C GLY A 156 -4.04 -1.27 3.08
N CYS A 157 -2.83 -1.28 3.59
CA CYS A 157 -1.92 -0.16 3.63
C CYS A 157 -0.49 -0.66 3.42
N THR A 158 0.31 0.10 2.67
CA THR A 158 1.70 -0.27 2.35
C THR A 158 2.64 -0.30 3.53
N HIS A 159 2.27 0.30 4.66
CA HIS A 159 3.03 0.24 5.90
C HIS A 159 2.83 -1.08 6.68
N TYR A 160 1.65 -1.69 6.60
CA TYR A 160 1.29 -2.80 7.49
C TYR A 160 2.08 -4.10 7.28
N PRO A 161 2.66 -4.40 6.10
CA PRO A 161 3.56 -5.55 5.97
C PRO A 161 4.75 -5.52 6.92
N PHE A 162 5.22 -4.35 7.34
CA PHE A 162 6.36 -4.21 8.27
C PHE A 162 6.05 -4.63 9.70
N VAL A 163 4.78 -4.75 10.08
CA VAL A 163 4.34 -5.08 11.44
C VAL A 163 3.62 -6.43 11.52
N LYS A 164 3.79 -7.32 10.53
CA LYS A 164 3.16 -8.66 10.51
C LYS A 164 3.42 -9.44 11.80
N ASN A 165 4.64 -9.37 12.36
CA ASN A 165 4.98 -10.07 13.60
C ASN A 165 4.18 -9.53 14.78
N ALA A 166 4.08 -8.21 14.92
CA ALA A 166 3.28 -7.60 15.98
C ALA A 166 1.77 -7.88 15.82
N ILE A 167 1.28 -8.02 14.58
CA ILE A 167 -0.10 -8.47 14.31
C ILE A 167 -0.29 -9.92 14.78
N ARG A 168 0.67 -10.83 14.51
CA ARG A 168 0.61 -12.23 14.99
C ARG A 168 0.60 -12.31 16.52
N GLU A 169 1.36 -11.46 17.21
CA GLU A 169 1.35 -11.41 18.69
C GLU A 169 -0.07 -11.17 19.24
N VAL A 170 -0.88 -10.40 18.54
CA VAL A 170 -2.27 -10.12 18.98
C VAL A 170 -3.24 -11.18 18.49
N LEU A 171 -3.22 -11.55 17.22
CA LEU A 171 -4.23 -12.40 16.59
C LEU A 171 -3.90 -13.89 16.66
N GLY A 172 -2.63 -14.26 16.78
CA GLY A 172 -2.12 -15.64 16.79
C GLY A 172 -1.22 -15.95 15.59
N ASP A 173 -0.39 -16.97 15.73
CA ASP A 173 0.67 -17.32 14.76
C ASP A 173 0.13 -17.89 13.44
N ASP A 174 -1.06 -18.50 13.47
CA ASP A 174 -1.66 -19.18 12.30
C ASP A 174 -2.32 -18.22 11.30
N ILE A 175 -2.23 -16.92 11.51
CA ILE A 175 -2.82 -15.91 10.62
C ILE A 175 -2.10 -15.86 9.28
N LYS A 176 -2.88 -15.96 8.20
CA LYS A 176 -2.39 -15.74 6.83
C LYS A 176 -2.51 -14.27 6.44
N PHE A 177 -1.46 -13.76 5.82
CA PHE A 177 -1.43 -12.37 5.35
C PHE A 177 -1.55 -12.27 3.84
N TYR A 178 -2.29 -11.27 3.40
CA TYR A 178 -2.45 -10.90 1.98
C TYR A 178 -2.19 -9.41 1.83
N ASP A 179 -1.27 -9.04 0.93
CA ASP A 179 -0.97 -7.66 0.58
C ASP A 179 -0.90 -7.46 -0.94
N GLY A 180 -0.97 -6.21 -1.36
CA GLY A 180 -1.02 -5.85 -2.78
C GLY A 180 0.34 -5.81 -3.50
N ALA A 181 1.47 -5.94 -2.80
CA ALA A 181 2.79 -5.66 -3.36
C ALA A 181 3.14 -6.55 -4.57
N ALA A 182 3.10 -7.87 -4.38
CA ALA A 182 3.43 -8.82 -5.45
C ALA A 182 2.46 -8.74 -6.64
N GLY A 183 1.17 -8.51 -6.38
CA GLY A 183 0.14 -8.31 -7.41
C GLY A 183 0.40 -7.07 -8.25
N THR A 184 0.68 -5.95 -7.59
CA THR A 184 1.01 -4.67 -8.22
C THR A 184 2.28 -4.77 -9.07
N ALA A 185 3.33 -5.42 -8.56
CA ALA A 185 4.58 -5.62 -9.29
C ALA A 185 4.39 -6.48 -10.55
N ARG A 186 3.61 -7.58 -10.47
CA ARG A 186 3.26 -8.40 -11.64
C ARG A 186 2.46 -7.62 -12.67
N GLN A 187 1.49 -6.82 -12.24
CA GLN A 187 0.68 -6.00 -13.13
C GLN A 187 1.54 -4.95 -13.86
N LEU A 188 2.47 -4.30 -13.16
CA LEU A 188 3.40 -3.37 -13.76
C LEU A 188 4.28 -4.06 -14.83
N ALA A 189 4.87 -5.20 -14.51
CA ALA A 189 5.69 -5.96 -15.44
C ALA A 189 4.89 -6.34 -16.70
N SER A 190 3.69 -6.91 -16.54
CA SER A 190 2.81 -7.26 -17.65
C SER A 190 2.48 -6.06 -18.56
N LYS A 191 2.17 -4.90 -17.96
CA LYS A 191 1.86 -3.69 -18.75
C LYS A 191 3.07 -3.11 -19.45
N LEU A 192 4.26 -3.20 -18.88
CA LEU A 192 5.50 -2.80 -19.54
C LEU A 192 5.85 -3.74 -20.70
N GLU A 193 5.66 -5.06 -20.54
CA GLU A 193 5.85 -6.06 -21.60
C GLU A 193 4.87 -5.85 -22.75
N GLU A 194 3.56 -5.72 -22.46
CA GLU A 194 2.52 -5.46 -23.45
C GLU A 194 2.80 -4.20 -24.28
N ALA A 195 3.37 -3.18 -23.64
CA ALA A 195 3.74 -1.92 -24.31
C ALA A 195 5.12 -1.94 -24.99
N GLY A 196 5.88 -3.05 -24.87
CA GLY A 196 7.26 -3.12 -25.37
C GLY A 196 8.22 -2.16 -24.69
N LYS A 197 7.95 -1.80 -23.42
CA LYS A 197 8.70 -0.79 -22.66
C LYS A 197 9.56 -1.39 -21.53
N ILE A 198 9.57 -2.72 -21.33
CA ILE A 198 10.38 -3.35 -20.30
C ILE A 198 11.87 -3.33 -20.70
N ASN A 199 12.75 -3.01 -19.74
CA ASN A 199 14.19 -3.11 -19.94
C ASN A 199 14.66 -4.55 -19.68
N ASN A 200 15.39 -5.11 -20.63
CA ASN A 200 15.96 -6.46 -20.54
C ASN A 200 17.47 -6.45 -20.26
N GLU A 201 18.09 -5.28 -20.27
CA GLU A 201 19.53 -5.09 -20.11
C GLU A 201 19.82 -3.87 -19.24
N GLY A 202 21.02 -3.82 -18.65
CA GLY A 202 21.48 -2.75 -17.79
C GLY A 202 21.40 -3.12 -16.30
N GLU A 203 21.94 -2.27 -15.47
CA GLU A 203 21.85 -2.38 -14.01
C GLU A 203 20.61 -1.61 -13.54
N GLY A 204 19.80 -2.25 -12.70
CA GLY A 204 18.67 -1.60 -12.05
C GLY A 204 19.16 -0.66 -10.94
N GLU A 205 18.37 0.34 -10.64
CA GLU A 205 18.69 1.34 -9.63
C GLU A 205 17.41 1.75 -8.91
N VAL A 206 17.52 2.06 -7.61
CA VAL A 206 16.44 2.70 -6.86
C VAL A 206 16.94 4.06 -6.39
N ILE A 207 16.23 5.12 -6.78
CA ILE A 207 16.51 6.49 -6.40
C ILE A 207 15.39 6.94 -5.47
N PHE A 208 15.76 7.42 -4.27
CA PHE A 208 14.80 7.88 -3.28
C PHE A 208 14.72 9.41 -3.27
N GLU A 209 13.50 9.92 -3.23
CA GLU A 209 13.19 11.32 -3.03
C GLU A 209 12.09 11.46 -1.96
N SER A 210 12.11 12.55 -1.21
CA SER A 210 11.11 12.86 -0.19
C SER A 210 10.64 14.31 -0.31
N SER A 211 9.36 14.54 -0.07
CA SER A 211 8.80 15.89 0.01
C SER A 211 9.34 16.71 1.19
N LYS A 212 9.91 16.07 2.22
CA LYS A 212 10.61 16.74 3.32
C LYS A 212 12.02 17.17 2.95
N ASN A 213 12.59 16.57 1.91
CA ASN A 213 13.97 16.79 1.48
C ASN A 213 14.98 16.59 2.64
N ASP A 214 14.74 15.57 3.48
CA ASP A 214 15.48 15.25 4.69
C ASP A 214 16.32 13.97 4.46
N PRO A 215 17.66 14.03 4.65
CA PRO A 215 18.51 12.85 4.53
C PRO A 215 18.16 11.71 5.50
N GLU A 216 17.66 12.00 6.70
CA GLU A 216 17.25 10.98 7.67
C GLU A 216 16.04 10.17 7.14
N GLU A 217 15.15 10.84 6.43
CA GLU A 217 14.00 10.20 5.78
C GLU A 217 14.43 9.27 4.64
N ILE A 218 15.40 9.69 3.84
CA ILE A 218 15.96 8.83 2.77
C ILE A 218 16.62 7.59 3.37
N ALA A 219 17.38 7.73 4.45
CA ALA A 219 17.97 6.59 5.17
C ALA A 219 16.89 5.64 5.74
N LEU A 220 15.76 6.17 6.18
CA LEU A 220 14.62 5.38 6.62
C LEU A 220 14.01 4.57 5.46
N TYR A 221 13.85 5.17 4.27
CA TYR A 221 13.37 4.45 3.08
C TYR A 221 14.30 3.31 2.67
N GLU A 222 15.63 3.52 2.71
CA GLU A 222 16.62 2.47 2.47
C GLU A 222 16.50 1.34 3.49
N THR A 223 16.27 1.69 4.75
CA THR A 223 16.04 0.71 5.83
C THR A 223 14.81 -0.13 5.55
N PHE A 224 13.69 0.48 5.16
CA PHE A 224 12.47 -0.24 4.81
C PHE A 224 12.61 -1.10 3.56
N LEU A 225 13.34 -0.63 2.53
CA LEU A 225 13.58 -1.43 1.33
C LEU A 225 14.31 -2.75 1.66
N ASN A 226 15.24 -2.70 2.61
CA ASN A 226 16.06 -3.87 3.01
C ASN A 226 15.42 -4.71 4.13
N LYS A 227 14.31 -4.26 4.71
CA LYS A 227 13.60 -5.00 5.76
C LYS A 227 12.75 -6.12 5.16
N SER A 228 12.93 -7.35 5.64
CA SER A 228 12.03 -8.45 5.27
C SER A 228 10.61 -8.16 5.75
N THR A 229 9.65 -8.46 4.91
CA THR A 229 8.21 -8.38 5.21
C THR A 229 7.54 -9.76 5.17
N ASP A 230 8.36 -10.83 5.17
CA ASP A 230 7.92 -12.23 5.17
C ASP A 230 7.57 -12.74 6.58
#